data_c53f992cd7f027c46fce7d854b41a709
#
_entry.id   c53f992cd7f027c46fce7d854b41a709
#
_cell.length_a   1.000
_cell.length_b   1.000
_cell.length_c   1.000
_cell.angle_alpha   90.00
_cell.angle_beta   90.00
_cell.angle_gamma   90.00
#
_symmetry.space_group_name_H-M   'P 1'
#
loop_
_entity.id
_entity.type
_entity.pdbx_description
1 polymer ?
#
loop_
_entity_poly.entity_id
_entity_poly.type
_entity_poly.pdbx_seq_one_letter_code
_entity_poly.pdbx_strand_id
1 'polypeptide(L)'
;AADTGVHMLIEKPICATAAQGKELLAMLPRGLTVGIGHIERFNPIVPEIRKIAKSPLYVEMKRHNPASARVTGSSVVEDLMIHDIDIALHAFFGGQKCSLHSIGTDDLAAVLMRCGSTDVYLSASRKSSKKIRMCYVEEEDFTVEGDFMTQEIFVYRKPGQYSVDAERYVQENIIEKVLVNKVEPLKVELKTFLECAAAGSPFPITPSQAIRNLEVCEEIVRGLRH
;
A
#
# COMPACT_ATOMS: atom_id res chain seq x y z
N ALA A 1 -26.96 3.68 -9.02
CA ALA A 1 -26.40 4.69 -8.10
C ALA A 1 -25.97 5.97 -8.84
N ALA A 2 -25.21 5.85 -9.95
CA ALA A 2 -24.76 7.06 -10.69
C ALA A 2 -25.92 7.98 -11.12
N ASP A 3 -27.04 7.40 -11.54
CA ASP A 3 -28.23 8.13 -12.02
C ASP A 3 -29.09 8.72 -10.89
N THR A 4 -28.82 8.36 -9.64
CA THR A 4 -29.63 8.80 -8.48
C THR A 4 -29.12 10.06 -7.81
N GLY A 5 -28.00 10.62 -8.25
CA GLY A 5 -27.42 11.85 -7.69
C GLY A 5 -26.88 11.73 -6.27
N VAL A 6 -26.44 10.54 -5.86
CA VAL A 6 -25.89 10.28 -4.52
C VAL A 6 -24.36 10.19 -4.54
N HIS A 7 -23.72 10.65 -3.48
CA HIS A 7 -22.27 10.42 -3.25
C HIS A 7 -22.01 8.93 -3.06
N MET A 8 -20.86 8.43 -3.51
CA MET A 8 -20.56 7.01 -3.53
C MET A 8 -19.20 6.70 -2.92
N LEU A 9 -19.16 5.76 -1.98
CA LEU A 9 -17.93 5.09 -1.56
C LEU A 9 -17.99 3.65 -2.10
N ILE A 10 -17.08 3.31 -3.00
CA ILE A 10 -17.03 2.03 -3.68
C ILE A 10 -15.87 1.22 -3.09
N GLU A 11 -16.13 -0.02 -2.66
CA GLU A 11 -15.09 -0.92 -2.16
C GLU A 11 -14.11 -1.35 -3.26
N LYS A 12 -12.90 -1.67 -2.83
CA LYS A 12 -11.87 -2.22 -3.71
C LYS A 12 -12.16 -3.72 -4.03
N PRO A 13 -11.83 -4.18 -5.24
CA PRO A 13 -11.43 -3.39 -6.39
C PRO A 13 -12.63 -2.63 -6.99
N ILE A 14 -12.38 -1.45 -7.57
CA ILE A 14 -13.44 -0.60 -8.15
C ILE A 14 -14.29 -1.33 -9.20
N CYS A 15 -13.66 -2.23 -9.97
CA CYS A 15 -14.27 -3.09 -10.99
C CYS A 15 -13.44 -4.38 -11.12
N ALA A 16 -13.91 -5.34 -11.90
CA ALA A 16 -13.18 -6.57 -12.19
C ALA A 16 -11.97 -6.32 -13.13
N THR A 17 -12.03 -5.32 -14.01
CA THR A 17 -10.92 -4.97 -14.92
C THR A 17 -10.72 -3.46 -15.00
N ALA A 18 -9.50 -3.04 -15.36
CA ALA A 18 -9.18 -1.63 -15.58
C ALA A 18 -10.00 -1.03 -16.75
N ALA A 19 -10.33 -1.82 -17.77
CA ALA A 19 -11.20 -1.40 -18.87
C ALA A 19 -12.61 -1.02 -18.37
N GLN A 20 -13.24 -1.88 -17.58
CA GLN A 20 -14.52 -1.59 -16.93
C GLN A 20 -14.44 -0.37 -16.00
N GLY A 21 -13.31 -0.21 -15.30
CA GLY A 21 -13.06 0.97 -14.47
C GLY A 21 -13.06 2.27 -15.28
N LYS A 22 -12.46 2.26 -16.48
CA LYS A 22 -12.45 3.42 -17.40
C LYS A 22 -13.86 3.73 -17.94
N GLU A 23 -14.63 2.71 -18.27
CA GLU A 23 -16.04 2.88 -18.66
C GLU A 23 -16.86 3.48 -17.52
N LEU A 24 -16.72 2.93 -16.31
CA LEU A 24 -17.36 3.47 -15.11
C LEU A 24 -16.97 4.94 -14.89
N LEU A 25 -15.68 5.27 -14.98
CA LEU A 25 -15.22 6.65 -14.79
C LEU A 25 -15.88 7.63 -15.77
N ALA A 26 -16.09 7.23 -17.02
CA ALA A 26 -16.76 8.05 -18.04
C ALA A 26 -18.25 8.27 -17.73
N MET A 27 -18.88 7.38 -16.95
CA MET A 27 -20.29 7.44 -16.56
C MET A 27 -20.52 8.17 -15.23
N LEU A 28 -19.44 8.43 -14.45
CA LEU A 28 -19.59 9.07 -13.15
C LEU A 28 -20.07 10.51 -13.29
N PRO A 29 -21.15 10.90 -12.57
CA PRO A 29 -21.71 12.23 -12.67
C PRO A 29 -20.75 13.27 -12.08
N ARG A 30 -20.74 14.46 -12.70
CA ARG A 30 -20.00 15.61 -12.18
C ARG A 30 -20.67 16.17 -10.93
N GLY A 31 -19.88 16.68 -10.00
CA GLY A 31 -20.38 17.33 -8.78
C GLY A 31 -20.71 16.37 -7.64
N LEU A 32 -20.54 15.05 -7.82
CA LEU A 32 -20.66 14.07 -6.75
C LEU A 32 -19.29 13.66 -6.23
N THR A 33 -19.21 13.47 -4.93
CA THR A 33 -18.03 12.85 -4.29
C THR A 33 -18.08 11.35 -4.54
N VAL A 34 -17.09 10.84 -5.26
CA VAL A 34 -16.89 9.40 -5.48
C VAL A 34 -15.53 9.01 -4.91
N GLY A 35 -15.55 8.16 -3.89
CA GLY A 35 -14.37 7.63 -3.23
C GLY A 35 -14.22 6.14 -3.45
N ILE A 36 -12.98 5.64 -3.36
CA ILE A 36 -12.69 4.21 -3.44
C ILE A 36 -12.09 3.72 -2.12
N GLY A 37 -12.58 2.59 -1.61
CA GLY A 37 -12.27 2.01 -0.32
C GLY A 37 -10.90 1.31 -0.27
N HIS A 38 -9.81 2.05 -0.51
CA HIS A 38 -8.46 1.56 -0.21
C HIS A 38 -8.09 1.89 1.24
N ILE A 39 -8.73 1.20 2.16
CA ILE A 39 -8.69 1.41 3.60
C ILE A 39 -7.28 1.54 4.19
N GLU A 40 -6.30 0.81 3.67
CA GLU A 40 -4.93 0.84 4.21
C GLU A 40 -4.24 2.20 4.02
N ARG A 41 -4.71 3.07 3.12
CA ARG A 41 -4.22 4.46 3.06
C ARG A 41 -4.58 5.30 4.28
N PHE A 42 -5.61 4.91 5.02
CA PHE A 42 -6.04 5.53 6.27
C PHE A 42 -5.37 4.92 7.50
N ASN A 43 -4.51 3.92 7.30
CA ASN A 43 -3.68 3.39 8.37
C ASN A 43 -2.67 4.46 8.80
N PRO A 44 -2.62 4.84 10.09
CA PRO A 44 -1.85 5.99 10.55
C PRO A 44 -0.34 5.84 10.33
N ILE A 45 0.18 4.61 10.18
CA ILE A 45 1.61 4.43 9.90
C ILE A 45 2.01 4.93 8.51
N VAL A 46 1.10 4.92 7.51
CA VAL A 46 1.42 5.32 6.14
C VAL A 46 1.89 6.77 6.05
N PRO A 47 1.13 7.76 6.52
CA PRO A 47 1.59 9.15 6.51
C PRO A 47 2.81 9.38 7.41
N GLU A 48 2.94 8.65 8.53
CA GLU A 48 4.10 8.81 9.42
C GLU A 48 5.38 8.27 8.77
N ILE A 49 5.36 7.07 8.16
CA ILE A 49 6.51 6.55 7.41
C ILE A 49 6.90 7.53 6.29
N ARG A 50 5.92 8.10 5.57
CA ARG A 50 6.19 9.09 4.50
C ARG A 50 6.79 10.40 5.03
N LYS A 51 6.49 10.80 6.25
CA LYS A 51 7.15 11.96 6.89
C LYS A 51 8.61 11.66 7.24
N ILE A 52 8.92 10.43 7.63
CA ILE A 52 10.26 10.00 8.02
C ILE A 52 11.10 9.72 6.77
N ALA A 53 10.63 8.83 5.90
CA ALA A 53 11.32 8.42 4.69
C ALA A 53 11.00 9.36 3.52
N LYS A 54 11.95 10.22 3.16
CA LYS A 54 11.83 11.25 2.13
C LYS A 54 12.41 10.84 0.79
N SER A 55 13.50 10.08 0.82
CA SER A 55 14.29 9.68 -0.35
C SER A 55 14.62 8.19 -0.27
N PRO A 56 13.61 7.31 -0.30
CA PRO A 56 13.83 5.88 -0.11
C PRO A 56 14.72 5.31 -1.22
N LEU A 57 15.71 4.54 -0.82
CA LEU A 57 16.55 3.73 -1.70
C LEU A 57 15.85 2.42 -2.06
N TYR A 58 15.20 1.83 -1.06
CA TYR A 58 14.47 0.57 -1.17
C TYR A 58 13.19 0.60 -0.35
N VAL A 59 12.13 -0.01 -0.88
CA VAL A 59 10.84 -0.19 -0.18
C VAL A 59 10.41 -1.64 -0.31
N GLU A 60 10.14 -2.31 0.81
CA GLU A 60 9.52 -3.64 0.81
C GLU A 60 8.16 -3.59 1.50
N MET A 61 7.16 -4.24 0.89
CA MET A 61 5.87 -4.48 1.52
C MET A 61 5.53 -5.96 1.46
N LYS A 62 5.11 -6.48 2.58
CA LYS A 62 4.75 -7.89 2.73
C LYS A 62 3.34 -8.03 3.29
N ARG A 63 2.47 -8.74 2.55
CA ARG A 63 1.09 -8.98 2.93
C ARG A 63 0.76 -10.46 2.80
N HIS A 64 0.98 -11.19 3.87
CA HIS A 64 0.76 -12.62 3.93
C HIS A 64 -0.38 -12.95 4.89
N ASN A 65 -1.30 -13.79 4.46
CA ASN A 65 -2.40 -14.30 5.27
C ASN A 65 -2.45 -15.83 5.20
N PRO A 66 -2.91 -16.52 6.23
CA PRO A 66 -3.36 -17.90 6.10
C PRO A 66 -4.50 -17.98 5.09
N ALA A 67 -4.58 -19.09 4.36
CA ALA A 67 -5.68 -19.34 3.42
C ALA A 67 -7.02 -19.19 4.14
N SER A 68 -7.93 -18.43 3.54
CA SER A 68 -9.31 -18.32 4.03
C SER A 68 -10.24 -18.99 3.03
N ALA A 69 -11.20 -19.75 3.51
CA ALA A 69 -12.20 -20.42 2.68
C ALA A 69 -13.13 -19.46 1.91
N ARG A 70 -12.99 -18.14 2.15
CA ARG A 70 -13.85 -17.10 1.56
C ARG A 70 -13.38 -16.59 0.20
N VAL A 71 -12.15 -16.87 -0.20
CA VAL A 71 -11.57 -16.30 -1.42
C VAL A 71 -11.41 -17.38 -2.46
N THR A 72 -12.38 -17.49 -3.34
CA THR A 72 -12.34 -18.34 -4.54
C THR A 72 -12.51 -17.45 -5.77
N GLY A 73 -11.59 -17.56 -6.74
CA GLY A 73 -11.75 -16.94 -8.05
C GLY A 73 -11.01 -15.63 -8.33
N SER A 74 -10.30 -15.03 -7.33
CA SER A 74 -9.40 -13.89 -7.55
C SER A 74 -7.95 -14.24 -7.21
N SER A 75 -7.00 -13.61 -7.88
CA SER A 75 -5.58 -13.76 -7.58
C SER A 75 -5.22 -13.08 -6.24
N VAL A 76 -4.15 -13.53 -5.59
CA VAL A 76 -3.60 -12.88 -4.38
C VAL A 76 -3.19 -11.43 -4.65
N VAL A 77 -2.93 -11.08 -5.90
CA VAL A 77 -2.59 -9.72 -6.32
C VAL A 77 -3.80 -8.80 -6.17
N GLU A 78 -4.96 -9.20 -6.67
CA GLU A 78 -6.21 -8.42 -6.62
C GLU A 78 -6.83 -8.41 -5.22
N ASP A 79 -6.60 -9.47 -4.44
CA ASP A 79 -7.17 -9.58 -3.09
C ASP A 79 -6.30 -8.87 -2.04
N LEU A 80 -5.01 -9.17 -1.99
CA LEU A 80 -4.08 -8.72 -0.95
C LEU A 80 -3.10 -7.65 -1.43
N MET A 81 -2.36 -7.92 -2.52
CA MET A 81 -1.27 -7.04 -2.96
C MET A 81 -1.76 -5.67 -3.44
N ILE A 82 -3.00 -5.57 -3.90
CA ILE A 82 -3.60 -4.30 -4.36
C ILE A 82 -3.53 -3.18 -3.31
N HIS A 83 -3.57 -3.52 -2.02
CA HIS A 83 -3.39 -2.54 -0.95
C HIS A 83 -1.98 -1.97 -0.92
N ASP A 84 -0.97 -2.82 -1.11
CA ASP A 84 0.43 -2.43 -1.09
C ASP A 84 0.82 -1.72 -2.40
N ILE A 85 0.22 -2.13 -3.53
CA ILE A 85 0.30 -1.41 -4.81
C ILE A 85 -0.23 0.02 -4.65
N ASP A 86 -1.39 0.18 -4.03
CA ASP A 86 -2.01 1.47 -3.79
C ASP A 86 -1.13 2.39 -2.94
N ILE A 87 -0.59 1.87 -1.84
CA ILE A 87 0.32 2.61 -0.97
C ILE A 87 1.61 2.98 -1.72
N ALA A 88 2.24 2.02 -2.41
CA ALA A 88 3.45 2.27 -3.18
C ALA A 88 3.22 3.39 -4.22
N LEU A 89 2.25 3.21 -5.10
CA LEU A 89 2.01 4.15 -6.20
C LEU A 89 1.60 5.54 -5.72
N HIS A 90 0.71 5.65 -4.74
CA HIS A 90 0.06 6.92 -4.44
C HIS A 90 0.54 7.58 -3.15
N ALA A 91 1.02 6.80 -2.17
CA ALA A 91 1.59 7.38 -0.95
C ALA A 91 3.10 7.63 -1.08
N PHE A 92 3.86 6.74 -1.74
CA PHE A 92 5.30 6.88 -1.87
C PHE A 92 5.74 7.57 -3.17
N PHE A 93 5.19 7.18 -4.31
CA PHE A 93 5.73 7.57 -5.63
C PHE A 93 4.85 8.51 -6.44
N GLY A 94 3.78 9.07 -5.85
CA GLY A 94 2.96 10.10 -6.48
C GLY A 94 2.28 9.69 -7.79
N GLY A 95 2.03 8.39 -7.99
CA GLY A 95 1.38 7.86 -9.19
C GLY A 95 2.30 7.76 -10.43
N GLN A 96 3.61 7.98 -10.28
CA GLN A 96 4.56 7.84 -11.40
C GLN A 96 4.56 6.42 -11.98
N LYS A 97 4.95 6.31 -13.24
CA LYS A 97 5.07 5.01 -13.89
C LYS A 97 6.29 4.26 -13.35
N CYS A 98 6.08 3.01 -12.94
CA CYS A 98 7.14 2.08 -12.54
C CYS A 98 7.25 0.96 -13.58
N SER A 99 8.45 0.45 -13.82
CA SER A 99 8.65 -0.84 -14.47
C SER A 99 8.52 -1.95 -13.44
N LEU A 100 8.05 -3.12 -13.84
CA LEU A 100 7.90 -4.24 -12.91
C LEU A 100 8.22 -5.59 -13.55
N HIS A 101 8.59 -6.54 -12.70
CA HIS A 101 8.74 -7.95 -13.02
C HIS A 101 8.10 -8.77 -11.92
N SER A 102 7.32 -9.78 -12.27
CA SER A 102 6.56 -10.60 -11.32
C SER A 102 6.81 -12.08 -11.52
N ILE A 103 6.79 -12.83 -10.40
CA ILE A 103 6.85 -14.28 -10.38
C ILE A 103 5.88 -14.82 -9.35
N GLY A 104 5.37 -16.02 -9.56
CA GLY A 104 4.52 -16.68 -8.57
C GLY A 104 3.33 -17.44 -9.15
N THR A 105 2.28 -17.51 -8.39
CA THR A 105 1.01 -18.19 -8.70
C THR A 105 -0.18 -17.32 -8.27
N ASP A 106 -1.40 -17.79 -8.50
CA ASP A 106 -2.60 -17.09 -8.01
C ASP A 106 -2.67 -16.97 -6.47
N ASP A 107 -1.93 -17.79 -5.73
CA ASP A 107 -1.92 -17.80 -4.26
C ASP A 107 -0.66 -17.19 -3.61
N LEU A 108 0.39 -16.99 -4.40
CA LEU A 108 1.64 -16.40 -3.95
C LEU A 108 2.25 -15.59 -5.09
N ALA A 109 2.52 -14.32 -4.85
CA ALA A 109 3.14 -13.44 -5.82
C ALA A 109 4.28 -12.64 -5.18
N ALA A 110 5.34 -12.48 -5.97
CA ALA A 110 6.46 -11.61 -5.67
C ALA A 110 6.71 -10.69 -6.87
N VAL A 111 6.92 -9.41 -6.60
CA VAL A 111 7.06 -8.37 -7.62
C VAL A 111 8.25 -7.48 -7.28
N LEU A 112 9.13 -7.30 -8.24
CA LEU A 112 10.16 -6.26 -8.21
C LEU A 112 9.71 -5.10 -9.10
N MET A 113 9.75 -3.89 -8.57
CA MET A 113 9.40 -2.68 -9.31
C MET A 113 10.57 -1.68 -9.23
N ARG A 114 10.73 -0.87 -10.28
CA ARG A 114 11.61 0.29 -10.29
C ARG A 114 10.76 1.54 -10.49
N CYS A 115 10.70 2.38 -9.44
CA CYS A 115 9.94 3.63 -9.42
C CYS A 115 10.93 4.81 -9.33
N GLY A 116 11.29 5.37 -10.48
CA GLY A 116 12.41 6.33 -10.53
C GLY A 116 13.74 5.67 -10.18
N SER A 117 14.41 6.16 -9.13
CA SER A 117 15.65 5.58 -8.60
C SER A 117 15.41 4.54 -7.49
N THR A 118 14.19 4.36 -7.01
CA THR A 118 13.86 3.48 -5.88
C THR A 118 13.48 2.09 -6.36
N ASP A 119 14.08 1.06 -5.74
CA ASP A 119 13.66 -0.32 -5.90
C ASP A 119 12.55 -0.66 -4.91
N VAL A 120 11.52 -1.35 -5.40
CA VAL A 120 10.36 -1.75 -4.59
C VAL A 120 10.14 -3.25 -4.72
N TYR A 121 10.00 -3.91 -3.59
CA TYR A 121 9.63 -5.32 -3.53
C TYR A 121 8.26 -5.48 -2.87
N LEU A 122 7.33 -6.10 -3.58
CA LEU A 122 6.01 -6.45 -3.06
C LEU A 122 5.86 -7.96 -2.98
N SER A 123 5.35 -8.47 -1.87
CA SER A 123 5.13 -9.89 -1.67
C SER A 123 3.76 -10.14 -1.03
N ALA A 124 2.93 -10.96 -1.67
CA ALA A 124 1.65 -11.38 -1.15
C ALA A 124 1.49 -12.89 -1.16
N SER A 125 0.88 -13.45 -0.13
CA SER A 125 0.67 -14.89 -0.01
C SER A 125 -0.61 -15.22 0.76
N ARG A 126 -1.36 -16.22 0.28
CA ARG A 126 -2.45 -16.89 1.02
C ARG A 126 -2.01 -18.23 1.63
N LYS A 127 -0.75 -18.63 1.43
CA LYS A 127 -0.20 -19.92 1.90
C LYS A 127 0.60 -19.80 3.18
N SER A 128 0.71 -18.60 3.74
CA SER A 128 1.44 -18.38 4.98
C SER A 128 0.67 -18.99 6.17
N SER A 129 1.39 -19.56 7.11
CA SER A 129 0.83 -19.99 8.41
C SER A 129 0.63 -18.80 9.38
N LYS A 130 1.23 -17.65 9.07
CA LYS A 130 1.25 -16.45 9.91
C LYS A 130 0.71 -15.26 9.11
N LYS A 131 -0.10 -14.43 9.77
CA LYS A 131 -0.50 -13.14 9.22
C LYS A 131 0.64 -12.14 9.36
N ILE A 132 1.04 -11.51 8.23
CA ILE A 132 2.09 -10.51 8.17
C ILE A 132 1.57 -9.35 7.33
N ARG A 133 1.71 -8.13 7.83
CA ARG A 133 1.41 -6.88 7.11
C ARG A 133 2.44 -5.85 7.51
N MET A 134 3.50 -5.71 6.75
CA MET A 134 4.59 -4.84 7.10
C MET A 134 5.08 -4.03 5.91
N CYS A 135 5.65 -2.88 6.22
CA CYS A 135 6.39 -2.00 5.33
C CYS A 135 7.79 -1.81 5.90
N TYR A 136 8.78 -1.96 5.04
CA TYR A 136 10.19 -1.76 5.34
C TYR A 136 10.75 -0.76 4.35
N VAL A 137 11.46 0.26 4.81
CA VAL A 137 12.01 1.31 3.97
C VAL A 137 13.46 1.57 4.34
N GLU A 138 14.35 1.53 3.36
CA GLU A 138 15.75 1.93 3.54
C GLU A 138 15.99 3.33 3.00
N GLU A 139 16.63 4.14 3.80
CA GLU A 139 17.23 5.43 3.46
C GLU A 139 18.75 5.34 3.65
N GLU A 140 19.48 6.39 3.24
CA GLU A 140 20.94 6.39 3.34
C GLU A 140 21.46 6.15 4.77
N ASP A 141 20.80 6.76 5.78
CA ASP A 141 21.30 6.77 7.16
C ASP A 141 20.43 5.98 8.15
N PHE A 142 19.31 5.44 7.72
CA PHE A 142 18.40 4.71 8.59
C PHE A 142 17.48 3.77 7.83
N THR A 143 16.87 2.87 8.58
CA THR A 143 15.81 1.97 8.11
C THR A 143 14.56 2.20 8.92
N VAL A 144 13.40 2.14 8.27
CA VAL A 144 12.08 2.23 8.92
C VAL A 144 11.34 0.91 8.76
N GLU A 145 10.86 0.36 9.85
CA GLU A 145 9.93 -0.78 9.87
C GLU A 145 8.57 -0.33 10.39
N GLY A 146 7.51 -0.65 9.65
CA GLY A 146 6.13 -0.38 10.04
C GLY A 146 5.29 -1.65 10.00
N ASP A 147 4.55 -1.91 11.07
CA ASP A 147 3.57 -2.99 11.16
C ASP A 147 2.15 -2.40 11.06
N PHE A 148 1.42 -2.74 9.99
CA PHE A 148 0.05 -2.27 9.75
C PHE A 148 -0.96 -2.82 10.76
N MET A 149 -0.67 -3.98 11.38
CA MET A 149 -1.59 -4.62 12.30
C MET A 149 -1.50 -4.03 13.70
N THR A 150 -0.27 -3.79 14.17
CA THR A 150 -0.02 -3.18 15.48
C THR A 150 0.01 -1.66 15.42
N GLN A 151 0.11 -1.08 14.20
CA GLN A 151 0.30 0.35 13.97
C GLN A 151 1.51 0.90 14.72
N GLU A 152 2.61 0.17 14.64
CA GLU A 152 3.88 0.53 15.24
C GLU A 152 4.93 0.81 14.17
N ILE A 153 5.81 1.76 14.45
CA ILE A 153 6.93 2.15 13.58
C ILE A 153 8.20 2.16 14.42
N PHE A 154 9.23 1.53 13.89
CA PHE A 154 10.59 1.57 14.44
C PHE A 154 11.55 2.15 13.41
N VAL A 155 12.47 3.00 13.86
CA VAL A 155 13.54 3.57 13.04
C VAL A 155 14.86 3.08 13.59
N TYR A 156 15.61 2.40 12.75
CA TYR A 156 16.95 1.86 13.05
C TYR A 156 17.97 2.79 12.43
N ARG A 157 18.74 3.51 13.27
CA ARG A 157 19.79 4.40 12.81
C ARG A 157 21.07 3.66 12.50
N LYS A 158 21.79 4.06 11.44
CA LYS A 158 23.15 3.56 11.21
C LYS A 158 24.02 3.91 12.43
N PRO A 159 24.85 2.98 12.88
CA PRO A 159 25.74 3.25 14.03
C PRO A 159 26.71 4.40 13.71
N GLY A 160 26.76 5.39 14.59
CA GLY A 160 27.66 6.54 14.43
C GLY A 160 29.12 6.24 14.73
N GLN A 161 29.40 5.21 15.51
CA GLN A 161 30.76 4.83 15.91
C GLN A 161 30.90 3.31 16.02
N TYR A 162 32.04 2.83 15.50
CA TYR A 162 32.54 1.51 15.78
C TYR A 162 33.74 1.67 16.72
N SER A 163 33.70 1.12 17.92
CA SER A 163 34.85 1.03 18.78
C SER A 163 35.41 -0.40 18.85
N VAL A 164 36.72 -0.53 18.80
CA VAL A 164 37.40 -1.79 19.07
C VAL A 164 37.96 -1.68 20.47
N ASP A 165 37.32 -2.35 21.43
CA ASP A 165 37.85 -2.45 22.79
C ASP A 165 38.53 -3.80 22.94
N ALA A 166 39.89 -3.76 23.00
CA ALA A 166 40.87 -4.83 23.23
C ALA A 166 40.59 -6.22 22.61
N GLU A 167 39.38 -6.76 22.65
CA GLU A 167 38.96 -8.07 22.09
C GLU A 167 37.51 -8.10 21.59
N ARG A 168 36.81 -6.98 21.57
CA ARG A 168 35.39 -6.93 21.18
C ARG A 168 35.13 -5.79 20.22
N TYR A 169 34.34 -6.09 19.16
CA TYR A 169 33.67 -5.05 18.39
C TYR A 169 32.46 -4.59 19.18
N VAL A 170 32.40 -3.32 19.51
CA VAL A 170 31.22 -2.70 20.13
C VAL A 170 30.57 -1.79 19.09
N GLN A 171 29.29 -2.04 18.83
CA GLN A 171 28.46 -1.24 17.94
C GLN A 171 27.27 -0.72 18.74
N GLU A 172 27.06 0.59 18.71
CA GLU A 172 25.85 1.19 19.26
C GLU A 172 24.72 1.07 18.24
N ASN A 173 23.60 0.46 18.65
CA ASN A 173 22.38 0.40 17.84
C ASN A 173 21.34 1.33 18.43
N ILE A 174 20.95 2.37 17.69
CA ILE A 174 19.90 3.29 18.08
C ILE A 174 18.60 2.84 17.39
N ILE A 175 17.62 2.46 18.20
CA ILE A 175 16.26 2.09 17.74
C ILE A 175 15.29 3.09 18.36
N GLU A 176 14.61 3.83 17.50
CA GLU A 176 13.60 4.78 17.90
C GLU A 176 12.22 4.16 17.67
N LYS A 177 11.35 4.17 18.67
CA LYS A 177 9.94 3.83 18.51
C LYS A 177 9.15 5.11 18.26
N VAL A 178 8.54 5.23 17.09
CA VAL A 178 7.73 6.40 16.73
C VAL A 178 6.37 6.32 17.43
N LEU A 179 5.96 7.40 18.06
CA LEU A 179 4.62 7.49 18.64
C LEU A 179 3.58 7.71 17.54
N VAL A 180 2.74 6.72 17.32
CA VAL A 180 1.64 6.76 16.36
C VAL A 180 0.32 6.80 17.13
N ASN A 181 -0.54 7.75 16.81
CA ASN A 181 -1.91 7.75 17.32
C ASN A 181 -2.70 6.65 16.63
N LYS A 182 -2.87 5.52 17.30
CA LYS A 182 -3.60 4.36 16.77
C LYS A 182 -5.06 4.71 16.53
N VAL A 183 -5.56 4.38 15.34
CA VAL A 183 -6.94 4.60 14.93
C VAL A 183 -7.48 3.38 14.21
N GLU A 184 -8.78 3.26 14.09
CA GLU A 184 -9.42 2.30 13.22
C GLU A 184 -9.50 2.87 11.80
N PRO A 185 -8.76 2.32 10.81
CA PRO A 185 -8.68 2.89 9.46
C PRO A 185 -10.05 3.01 8.78
N LEU A 186 -10.95 2.03 8.97
CA LEU A 186 -12.30 2.08 8.40
C LEU A 186 -13.11 3.27 8.95
N LYS A 187 -13.00 3.55 10.23
CA LYS A 187 -13.68 4.70 10.84
C LYS A 187 -13.16 6.02 10.27
N VAL A 188 -11.85 6.12 10.05
CA VAL A 188 -11.24 7.32 9.46
C VAL A 188 -11.68 7.47 8.01
N GLU A 189 -11.69 6.39 7.22
CA GLU A 189 -12.13 6.37 5.83
C GLU A 189 -13.58 6.86 5.71
N LEU A 190 -14.51 6.25 6.46
CA LEU A 190 -15.93 6.61 6.44
C LEU A 190 -16.17 8.05 6.88
N LYS A 191 -15.48 8.49 7.94
CA LYS A 191 -15.56 9.88 8.41
C LYS A 191 -15.07 10.85 7.34
N THR A 192 -13.91 10.59 6.74
CA THR A 192 -13.36 11.42 5.66
C THR A 192 -14.29 11.47 4.46
N PHE A 193 -14.92 10.34 4.11
CA PHE A 193 -15.89 10.32 3.01
C PHE A 193 -17.10 11.20 3.29
N LEU A 194 -17.68 11.09 4.48
CA LEU A 194 -18.83 11.92 4.88
C LEU A 194 -18.50 13.42 4.90
N GLU A 195 -17.30 13.77 5.41
CA GLU A 195 -16.83 15.16 5.42
C GLU A 195 -16.63 15.70 4.00
N CYS A 196 -16.02 14.92 3.11
CA CYS A 196 -15.85 15.30 1.70
C CYS A 196 -17.21 15.46 1.00
N ALA A 197 -18.13 14.53 1.21
CA ALA A 197 -19.48 14.57 0.63
C ALA A 197 -20.25 15.81 1.10
N ALA A 198 -20.20 16.12 2.40
CA ALA A 198 -20.86 17.29 2.97
C ALA A 198 -20.26 18.62 2.47
N ALA A 199 -18.94 18.64 2.25
CA ALA A 199 -18.22 19.82 1.76
C ALA A 199 -18.23 19.97 0.23
N GLY A 200 -18.72 18.98 -0.53
CA GLY A 200 -18.61 18.93 -1.99
C GLY A 200 -17.17 18.86 -2.49
N SER A 201 -16.25 18.33 -1.67
CA SER A 201 -14.84 18.21 -1.97
C SER A 201 -14.47 16.82 -2.49
N PRO A 202 -13.38 16.67 -3.26
CA PRO A 202 -12.94 15.37 -3.73
C PRO A 202 -12.44 14.49 -2.57
N PHE A 203 -12.77 13.20 -2.63
CA PHE A 203 -12.21 12.21 -1.71
C PHE A 203 -10.73 11.91 -2.04
N PRO A 204 -9.86 11.67 -1.04
CA PRO A 204 -8.43 11.49 -1.26
C PRO A 204 -8.04 10.32 -2.18
N ILE A 205 -8.90 9.30 -2.25
CA ILE A 205 -8.69 8.11 -3.08
C ILE A 205 -9.69 8.14 -4.23
N THR A 206 -9.21 8.56 -5.39
CA THR A 206 -10.05 8.78 -6.57
C THR A 206 -10.27 7.51 -7.40
N PRO A 207 -11.36 7.44 -8.19
CA PRO A 207 -11.55 6.37 -9.16
C PRO A 207 -10.38 6.18 -10.13
N SER A 208 -9.75 7.27 -10.58
CA SER A 208 -8.59 7.20 -11.48
C SER A 208 -7.38 6.51 -10.83
N GLN A 209 -7.15 6.75 -9.55
CA GLN A 209 -6.08 6.06 -8.80
C GLN A 209 -6.38 4.56 -8.67
N ALA A 210 -7.62 4.19 -8.35
CA ALA A 210 -8.01 2.78 -8.24
C ALA A 210 -7.94 2.04 -9.59
N ILE A 211 -8.28 2.70 -10.70
CA ILE A 211 -8.09 2.16 -12.05
C ILE A 211 -6.61 1.92 -12.32
N ARG A 212 -5.74 2.86 -11.93
CA ARG A 212 -4.28 2.68 -12.07
C ARG A 212 -3.78 1.49 -11.25
N ASN A 213 -4.31 1.26 -10.06
CA ASN A 213 -4.00 0.07 -9.25
C ASN A 213 -4.39 -1.22 -9.99
N LEU A 214 -5.58 -1.25 -10.60
CA LEU A 214 -6.01 -2.40 -11.41
C LEU A 214 -5.12 -2.64 -12.63
N GLU A 215 -4.69 -1.60 -13.35
CA GLU A 215 -3.76 -1.74 -14.47
C GLU A 215 -2.46 -2.42 -14.03
N VAL A 216 -1.93 -2.06 -12.86
CA VAL A 216 -0.73 -2.67 -12.29
C VAL A 216 -1.02 -4.11 -11.85
N CYS A 217 -2.17 -4.38 -11.22
CA CYS A 217 -2.56 -5.74 -10.88
C CYS A 217 -2.63 -6.64 -12.12
N GLU A 218 -3.27 -6.18 -13.20
CA GLU A 218 -3.36 -6.92 -14.47
C GLU A 218 -1.99 -7.17 -15.11
N GLU A 219 -1.08 -6.20 -15.03
CA GLU A 219 0.30 -6.34 -15.52
C GLU A 219 1.05 -7.41 -14.73
N ILE A 220 0.94 -7.38 -13.40
CA ILE A 220 1.54 -8.39 -12.50
C ILE A 220 0.97 -9.77 -12.80
N VAL A 221 -0.36 -9.93 -12.84
CA VAL A 221 -1.02 -11.23 -13.09
C VAL A 221 -0.63 -11.83 -14.44
N ARG A 222 -0.45 -11.01 -15.46
CA ARG A 222 0.09 -11.47 -16.77
C ARG A 222 1.50 -12.03 -16.63
N GLY A 223 2.36 -11.37 -15.86
CA GLY A 223 3.73 -11.83 -15.61
C GLY A 223 3.82 -13.12 -14.78
N LEU A 224 2.82 -13.43 -13.94
CA LEU A 224 2.80 -14.68 -13.15
C LEU A 224 2.60 -15.94 -14.03
N ARG A 225 2.08 -15.78 -15.23
CA ARG A 225 1.72 -16.88 -16.15
C ARG A 225 2.81 -17.21 -17.17
N HIS A 226 3.94 -16.52 -17.09
CA HIS A 226 5.12 -16.71 -17.94
C HIS A 226 6.33 -17.08 -17.08
#